data_35d23845b3ebbba86c1f9fe20ddf54ef
#
_entry.id   35d23845b3ebbba86c1f9fe20ddf54ef
#
_cell.length_a   1.000
_cell.length_b   1.000
_cell.length_c   1.000
_cell.angle_alpha   90.00
_cell.angle_beta   90.00
_cell.angle_gamma   90.00
#
_symmetry.space_group_name_H-M   'P 1'
#
loop_
_entity.id
_entity.type
_entity.pdbx_description
1 polymer ?
#
loop_
_entity_poly.entity_id
_entity_poly.type
_entity_poly.pdbx_seq_one_letter_code
_entity_poly.pdbx_strand_id
1 'polypeptide(L)'
;MTTPFDIALIGERINPGFKSTKALFDNQDIAGIQALAVKQAQAGASWLNVNIGARALTDTPWMATVIAAIQDAVSVPLSFDFPSKKVQAACLAAYDPAKAGGALPIVNSITEHRWDLMELYGQYRFKVILMASERVEDVGGVQVAKGNKTADEIYGTARRAALRLMNEHGMPADDIFIDMSVSAIVADTEGLNRATIDAIALIGADPALKGVHMMGGLSNIGQQLPPKAADGSDLKHTLECAFLTLTVPLGFDTVLGTPWRGYEPLPPDHYVLKAYQHFLEQSGTQALRAVRKLYRA
;
A
#
# COMPACT_ATOMS: atom_id res chain seq x y z
N MET A 1 10.80 21.27 -16.26
CA MET A 1 10.48 19.84 -16.15
C MET A 1 10.54 19.51 -14.67
N THR A 2 9.49 18.93 -14.10
CA THR A 2 9.50 18.45 -12.73
C THR A 2 10.34 17.16 -12.67
N THR A 3 11.19 17.03 -11.65
CA THR A 3 11.92 15.78 -11.41
C THR A 3 10.94 14.78 -10.80
N PRO A 4 10.91 13.51 -11.27
CA PRO A 4 10.09 12.47 -10.65
C PRO A 4 10.39 12.34 -9.15
N PHE A 5 9.42 11.87 -8.37
CA PHE A 5 9.67 11.52 -6.97
C PHE A 5 10.68 10.37 -6.85
N ASP A 6 11.56 10.49 -5.88
CA ASP A 6 12.42 9.38 -5.45
C ASP A 6 11.66 8.53 -4.43
N ILE A 7 10.90 7.57 -4.94
CA ILE A 7 10.03 6.67 -4.16
C ILE A 7 10.17 5.23 -4.65
N ALA A 8 10.03 4.29 -3.73
CA ALA A 8 9.95 2.88 -4.07
C ALA A 8 8.54 2.52 -4.58
N LEU A 9 8.47 1.59 -5.55
CA LEU A 9 7.21 1.15 -6.14
C LEU A 9 6.95 -0.33 -5.88
N ILE A 10 5.83 -0.64 -5.24
CA ILE A 10 5.30 -2.00 -5.15
C ILE A 10 4.26 -2.14 -6.25
N GLY A 11 4.54 -2.94 -7.28
CA GLY A 11 3.66 -3.10 -8.44
C GLY A 11 2.40 -3.87 -8.09
N GLU A 12 1.23 -3.24 -8.15
CA GLU A 12 -0.07 -3.78 -7.68
C GLU A 12 -0.81 -4.68 -8.67
N ARG A 13 -0.30 -4.82 -9.93
CA ARG A 13 -1.14 -5.31 -11.04
C ARG A 13 -1.34 -6.83 -11.07
N ILE A 14 -0.55 -7.64 -10.37
CA ILE A 14 -0.79 -9.09 -10.24
C ILE A 14 -1.86 -9.32 -9.17
N ASN A 15 -3.09 -8.94 -9.51
CA ASN A 15 -4.25 -9.02 -8.63
C ASN A 15 -5.53 -9.18 -9.48
N PRO A 16 -6.35 -10.23 -9.27
CA PRO A 16 -7.61 -10.45 -10.01
C PRO A 16 -8.69 -9.40 -9.72
N GLY A 17 -8.49 -8.53 -8.75
CA GLY A 17 -9.33 -7.33 -8.54
C GLY A 17 -9.31 -6.37 -9.72
N PHE A 18 -8.23 -6.37 -10.52
CA PHE A 18 -8.18 -5.62 -11.77
C PHE A 18 -8.81 -6.42 -12.91
N LYS A 19 -9.80 -5.84 -13.59
CA LYS A 19 -10.54 -6.47 -14.68
C LYS A 19 -9.63 -7.08 -15.77
N SER A 20 -8.54 -6.39 -16.14
CA SER A 20 -7.58 -6.86 -17.13
C SER A 20 -6.77 -8.08 -16.67
N THR A 21 -6.52 -8.22 -15.38
CA THR A 21 -5.73 -9.30 -14.79
C THR A 21 -6.59 -10.50 -14.42
N LYS A 22 -7.87 -10.25 -14.10
CA LYS A 22 -8.82 -11.32 -13.73
C LYS A 22 -8.85 -12.44 -14.76
N ALA A 23 -8.87 -12.12 -16.05
CA ALA A 23 -8.91 -13.10 -17.12
C ALA A 23 -7.65 -14.01 -17.13
N LEU A 24 -6.48 -13.50 -16.77
CA LEU A 24 -5.26 -14.30 -16.67
C LEU A 24 -5.39 -15.39 -15.59
N PHE A 25 -5.97 -15.02 -14.44
CA PHE A 25 -6.19 -15.95 -13.33
C PHE A 25 -7.32 -16.94 -13.63
N ASP A 26 -8.42 -16.49 -14.21
CA ASP A 26 -9.55 -17.34 -14.58
C ASP A 26 -9.13 -18.43 -15.59
N ASN A 27 -8.25 -18.08 -16.55
CA ASN A 27 -7.73 -18.99 -17.58
C ASN A 27 -6.44 -19.70 -17.17
N GLN A 28 -5.91 -19.45 -15.97
CA GLN A 28 -4.62 -19.98 -15.51
C GLN A 28 -3.46 -19.67 -16.50
N ASP A 29 -3.51 -18.50 -17.11
CA ASP A 29 -2.54 -18.03 -18.09
C ASP A 29 -1.22 -17.61 -17.44
N ILE A 30 -0.36 -18.59 -17.18
CA ILE A 30 0.97 -18.37 -16.58
C ILE A 30 1.81 -17.42 -17.42
N ALA A 31 1.81 -17.58 -18.75
CA ALA A 31 2.59 -16.74 -19.66
C ALA A 31 2.12 -15.27 -19.58
N GLY A 32 0.81 -15.03 -19.52
CA GLY A 32 0.24 -13.70 -19.32
C GLY A 32 0.60 -13.09 -17.97
N ILE A 33 0.62 -13.90 -16.89
CA ILE A 33 1.05 -13.46 -15.56
C ILE A 33 2.54 -13.09 -15.56
N GLN A 34 3.40 -13.90 -16.19
CA GLN A 34 4.83 -13.60 -16.36
C GLN A 34 5.05 -12.32 -17.16
N ALA A 35 4.34 -12.15 -18.28
CA ALA A 35 4.43 -10.93 -19.09
C ALA A 35 4.03 -9.68 -18.30
N LEU A 36 3.01 -9.79 -17.43
CA LEU A 36 2.60 -8.71 -16.54
C LEU A 36 3.65 -8.41 -15.47
N ALA A 37 4.31 -9.43 -14.91
CA ALA A 37 5.43 -9.27 -13.97
C ALA A 37 6.60 -8.53 -14.63
N VAL A 38 7.02 -8.98 -15.82
CA VAL A 38 8.07 -8.34 -16.61
C VAL A 38 7.73 -6.87 -16.92
N LYS A 39 6.50 -6.59 -17.32
CA LYS A 39 6.05 -5.21 -17.59
C LYS A 39 6.18 -4.31 -16.37
N GLN A 40 5.81 -4.79 -15.19
CA GLN A 40 5.93 -4.01 -13.95
C GLN A 40 7.40 -3.80 -13.54
N ALA A 41 8.23 -4.84 -13.65
CA ALA A 41 9.67 -4.77 -13.37
C ALA A 41 10.37 -3.77 -14.29
N GLN A 42 10.09 -3.82 -15.61
CA GLN A 42 10.64 -2.89 -16.60
C GLN A 42 10.18 -1.45 -16.39
N ALA A 43 9.01 -1.26 -15.77
CA ALA A 43 8.50 0.06 -15.41
C ALA A 43 9.03 0.57 -14.06
N GLY A 44 10.01 -0.11 -13.46
CA GLY A 44 10.71 0.34 -12.25
C GLY A 44 10.09 -0.11 -10.94
N ALA A 45 9.28 -1.19 -10.93
CA ALA A 45 8.81 -1.75 -9.67
C ALA A 45 9.98 -2.29 -8.83
N SER A 46 10.05 -1.90 -7.56
CA SER A 46 11.01 -2.39 -6.56
C SER A 46 10.59 -3.73 -5.96
N TRP A 47 9.28 -3.96 -5.88
CA TRP A 47 8.62 -5.22 -5.51
C TRP A 47 7.41 -5.46 -6.39
N LEU A 48 6.99 -6.73 -6.51
CA LEU A 48 5.73 -7.10 -7.15
C LEU A 48 4.75 -7.63 -6.11
N ASN A 49 3.62 -6.95 -5.92
CA ASN A 49 2.54 -7.42 -5.08
C ASN A 49 1.80 -8.56 -5.77
N VAL A 50 1.68 -9.70 -5.11
CA VAL A 50 1.05 -10.91 -5.64
C VAL A 50 -0.19 -11.24 -4.81
N ASN A 51 -1.35 -11.15 -5.45
CA ASN A 51 -2.63 -11.58 -4.94
C ASN A 51 -3.31 -12.46 -5.99
N ILE A 52 -3.69 -13.68 -5.64
CA ILE A 52 -4.43 -14.60 -6.54
C ILE A 52 -5.90 -14.74 -6.18
N GLY A 53 -6.41 -13.85 -5.34
CA GLY A 53 -7.80 -13.83 -4.88
C GLY A 53 -8.15 -14.98 -3.95
N ALA A 54 -9.45 -15.28 -3.87
CA ALA A 54 -9.98 -16.32 -2.96
C ALA A 54 -9.39 -17.72 -3.21
N ARG A 55 -8.89 -17.99 -4.40
CA ARG A 55 -8.26 -19.26 -4.76
C ARG A 55 -7.04 -19.58 -3.88
N ALA A 56 -6.35 -18.57 -3.35
CA ALA A 56 -5.24 -18.76 -2.42
C ALA A 56 -5.60 -19.62 -1.19
N LEU A 57 -6.86 -19.58 -0.75
CA LEU A 57 -7.35 -20.34 0.42
C LEU A 57 -7.51 -21.83 0.15
N THR A 58 -7.75 -22.21 -1.11
CA THR A 58 -8.15 -23.58 -1.52
C THR A 58 -7.12 -24.28 -2.40
N ASP A 59 -6.23 -23.51 -3.07
CA ASP A 59 -5.29 -24.03 -4.07
C ASP A 59 -3.88 -23.46 -3.86
N THR A 60 -3.25 -23.86 -2.75
CA THR A 60 -1.86 -23.45 -2.45
C THR A 60 -0.84 -24.00 -3.47
N PRO A 61 -1.01 -25.18 -4.12
CA PRO A 61 -0.13 -25.58 -5.20
C PRO A 61 -0.16 -24.63 -6.41
N TRP A 62 -1.33 -24.14 -6.79
CA TRP A 62 -1.44 -23.14 -7.87
C TRP A 62 -0.72 -21.84 -7.50
N MET A 63 -0.87 -21.39 -6.27
CA MET A 63 -0.17 -20.21 -5.80
C MET A 63 1.36 -20.38 -5.85
N ALA A 64 1.88 -21.53 -5.42
CA ALA A 64 3.30 -21.85 -5.53
C ALA A 64 3.77 -21.86 -7.00
N THR A 65 2.95 -22.39 -7.92
CA THR A 65 3.22 -22.35 -9.36
C THR A 65 3.31 -20.90 -9.89
N VAL A 66 2.39 -20.03 -9.48
CA VAL A 66 2.39 -18.60 -9.85
C VAL A 66 3.63 -17.90 -9.32
N ILE A 67 4.00 -18.12 -8.06
CA ILE A 67 5.19 -17.52 -7.43
C ILE A 67 6.46 -17.95 -8.18
N ALA A 68 6.64 -19.26 -8.42
CA ALA A 68 7.77 -19.79 -9.14
C ALA A 68 7.87 -19.22 -10.55
N ALA A 69 6.74 -19.17 -11.28
CA ALA A 69 6.69 -18.64 -12.64
C ALA A 69 7.06 -17.15 -12.70
N ILE A 70 6.60 -16.33 -11.74
CA ILE A 70 6.99 -14.93 -11.66
C ILE A 70 8.49 -14.81 -11.42
N GLN A 71 9.05 -15.56 -10.45
CA GLN A 71 10.48 -15.55 -10.14
C GLN A 71 11.37 -16.13 -11.26
N ASP A 72 10.82 -16.95 -12.15
CA ASP A 72 11.54 -17.39 -13.36
C ASP A 72 11.62 -16.29 -14.42
N ALA A 73 10.72 -15.31 -14.38
CA ALA A 73 10.63 -14.23 -15.37
C ALA A 73 11.33 -12.93 -14.93
N VAL A 74 11.44 -12.67 -13.63
CA VAL A 74 11.99 -11.42 -13.07
C VAL A 74 12.79 -11.67 -11.79
N SER A 75 13.79 -10.82 -11.54
CA SER A 75 14.58 -10.82 -10.31
C SER A 75 14.06 -9.84 -9.24
N VAL A 76 12.92 -9.22 -9.47
CA VAL A 76 12.28 -8.30 -8.51
C VAL A 76 11.65 -9.10 -7.37
N PRO A 77 11.90 -8.78 -6.09
CA PRO A 77 11.31 -9.48 -4.97
C PRO A 77 9.79 -9.30 -4.90
N LEU A 78 9.10 -10.21 -4.16
CA LEU A 78 7.66 -10.28 -4.12
C LEU A 78 7.08 -9.76 -2.78
N SER A 79 5.88 -9.19 -2.85
CA SER A 79 5.03 -8.85 -1.72
C SER A 79 3.78 -9.73 -1.75
N PHE A 80 3.50 -10.49 -0.69
CA PHE A 80 2.39 -11.43 -0.63
C PHE A 80 1.19 -10.81 0.07
N ASP A 81 0.13 -10.54 -0.68
CA ASP A 81 -1.05 -9.81 -0.23
C ASP A 81 -2.17 -10.77 0.19
N PHE A 82 -2.02 -11.34 1.38
CA PHE A 82 -2.99 -12.28 1.95
C PHE A 82 -3.12 -12.12 3.47
N PRO A 83 -4.35 -12.07 4.02
CA PRO A 83 -4.57 -11.95 5.47
C PRO A 83 -4.38 -13.28 6.22
N SER A 84 -4.31 -14.42 5.53
CA SER A 84 -4.27 -15.75 6.15
C SER A 84 -2.84 -16.21 6.43
N LYS A 85 -2.52 -16.53 7.68
CA LYS A 85 -1.23 -17.11 8.09
C LYS A 85 -0.89 -18.37 7.30
N LYS A 86 -1.87 -19.27 7.06
CA LYS A 86 -1.67 -20.48 6.26
C LYS A 86 -1.23 -20.15 4.83
N VAL A 87 -1.85 -19.14 4.23
CA VAL A 87 -1.52 -18.70 2.86
C VAL A 87 -0.15 -18.04 2.85
N GLN A 88 0.16 -17.17 3.81
CA GLN A 88 1.48 -16.53 3.93
C GLN A 88 2.60 -17.58 4.10
N ALA A 89 2.39 -18.59 4.95
CA ALA A 89 3.36 -19.68 5.12
C ALA A 89 3.64 -20.42 3.79
N ALA A 90 2.60 -20.68 3.00
CA ALA A 90 2.77 -21.32 1.69
C ALA A 90 3.47 -20.40 0.67
N CYS A 91 3.19 -19.10 0.68
CA CYS A 91 3.90 -18.12 -0.14
C CYS A 91 5.39 -18.06 0.22
N LEU A 92 5.71 -17.95 1.50
CA LEU A 92 7.08 -17.89 2.00
C LEU A 92 7.85 -19.18 1.72
N ALA A 93 7.21 -20.35 1.82
CA ALA A 93 7.80 -21.63 1.47
C ALA A 93 8.08 -21.79 -0.04
N ALA A 94 7.28 -21.15 -0.88
CA ALA A 94 7.45 -21.17 -2.34
C ALA A 94 8.45 -20.11 -2.87
N TYR A 95 8.77 -19.09 -2.07
CA TYR A 95 9.66 -18.02 -2.44
C TYR A 95 11.12 -18.47 -2.40
N ASP A 96 11.87 -18.23 -3.47
CA ASP A 96 13.31 -18.45 -3.55
C ASP A 96 14.06 -17.11 -3.53
N PRO A 97 14.71 -16.73 -2.40
CA PRO A 97 15.48 -15.50 -2.33
C PRO A 97 16.62 -15.41 -3.33
N ALA A 98 17.19 -16.54 -3.76
CA ALA A 98 18.30 -16.55 -4.70
C ALA A 98 17.88 -16.00 -6.08
N LYS A 99 16.63 -16.23 -6.49
CA LYS A 99 16.06 -15.67 -7.73
C LYS A 99 15.84 -14.16 -7.68
N ALA A 100 15.81 -13.59 -6.46
CA ALA A 100 15.67 -12.15 -6.21
C ALA A 100 16.98 -11.50 -5.72
N GLY A 101 18.14 -12.08 -6.04
CA GLY A 101 19.45 -11.56 -5.61
C GLY A 101 19.66 -11.54 -4.08
N GLY A 102 18.99 -12.40 -3.35
CA GLY A 102 19.01 -12.46 -1.89
C GLY A 102 18.02 -11.53 -1.19
N ALA A 103 17.20 -10.78 -1.94
CA ALA A 103 16.22 -9.87 -1.36
C ALA A 103 15.10 -10.63 -0.62
N LEU A 104 14.66 -10.05 0.50
CA LEU A 104 13.56 -10.61 1.30
C LEU A 104 12.20 -10.31 0.65
N PRO A 105 11.23 -11.24 0.77
CA PRO A 105 9.85 -10.98 0.40
C PRO A 105 9.17 -10.07 1.43
N ILE A 106 8.06 -9.46 1.06
CA ILE A 106 7.21 -8.69 1.96
C ILE A 106 5.96 -9.51 2.32
N VAL A 107 5.62 -9.59 3.62
CA VAL A 107 4.32 -10.05 4.10
C VAL A 107 3.36 -8.86 4.17
N ASN A 108 2.33 -8.86 3.35
CA ASN A 108 1.27 -7.86 3.29
C ASN A 108 -0.05 -8.51 3.74
N SER A 109 -0.54 -8.16 4.91
CA SER A 109 -0.10 -7.20 5.91
C SER A 109 -0.28 -7.72 7.34
N ILE A 110 0.50 -7.15 8.25
CA ILE A 110 0.34 -7.37 9.69
C ILE A 110 -0.49 -6.25 10.28
N THR A 111 -1.35 -6.58 11.23
CA THR A 111 -2.08 -5.63 12.08
C THR A 111 -1.92 -6.03 13.54
N GLU A 112 -2.25 -5.15 14.49
CA GLU A 112 -2.30 -5.54 15.91
C GLU A 112 -3.22 -6.76 16.15
N HIS A 113 -4.26 -6.94 15.32
CA HIS A 113 -5.20 -8.06 15.40
C HIS A 113 -4.69 -9.35 14.73
N ARG A 114 -3.72 -9.25 13.79
CA ARG A 114 -3.14 -10.38 13.05
C ARG A 114 -1.66 -10.58 13.39
N TRP A 115 -1.32 -10.47 14.67
CA TRP A 115 0.05 -10.59 15.15
C TRP A 115 0.59 -12.02 15.08
N ASP A 116 -0.30 -13.02 14.99
CA ASP A 116 0.06 -14.44 14.80
C ASP A 116 0.87 -14.72 13.52
N LEU A 117 0.83 -13.82 12.53
CA LEU A 117 1.71 -13.88 11.36
C LEU A 117 3.19 -13.80 11.73
N MET A 118 3.54 -13.13 12.82
CA MET A 118 4.92 -13.02 13.28
C MET A 118 5.53 -14.33 13.79
N GLU A 119 4.72 -15.35 14.08
CA GLU A 119 5.22 -16.69 14.37
C GLU A 119 5.98 -17.31 13.18
N LEU A 120 5.71 -16.84 11.95
CA LEU A 120 6.43 -17.27 10.75
C LEU A 120 7.84 -16.67 10.66
N TYR A 121 8.11 -15.56 11.35
CA TYR A 121 9.38 -14.83 11.24
C TYR A 121 10.59 -15.62 11.76
N GLY A 122 10.37 -16.54 12.69
CA GLY A 122 11.41 -17.45 13.17
C GLY A 122 11.87 -18.49 12.15
N GLN A 123 10.97 -18.87 11.22
CA GLN A 123 11.25 -19.85 10.17
C GLN A 123 11.65 -19.19 8.85
N TYR A 124 11.02 -18.07 8.53
CA TYR A 124 11.22 -17.31 7.29
C TYR A 124 11.62 -15.87 7.63
N ARG A 125 12.65 -15.36 6.96
CA ARG A 125 12.96 -13.93 7.05
C ARG A 125 12.16 -13.18 5.98
N PHE A 126 11.51 -12.09 6.36
CA PHE A 126 10.69 -11.26 5.48
C PHE A 126 10.62 -9.82 5.99
N LYS A 127 10.31 -8.90 5.09
CA LYS A 127 9.88 -7.54 5.41
C LYS A 127 8.37 -7.53 5.66
N VAL A 128 7.84 -6.49 6.32
CA VAL A 128 6.41 -6.42 6.62
C VAL A 128 5.77 -5.14 6.13
N ILE A 129 4.54 -5.23 5.62
CA ILE A 129 3.62 -4.11 5.58
C ILE A 129 2.79 -4.14 6.86
N LEU A 130 2.93 -3.09 7.66
CA LEU A 130 2.25 -2.89 8.95
C LEU A 130 1.11 -1.90 8.77
N MET A 131 -0.13 -2.35 8.88
CA MET A 131 -1.29 -1.46 8.78
C MET A 131 -1.48 -0.63 10.05
N ALA A 132 -1.62 0.68 9.87
CA ALA A 132 -1.89 1.64 10.95
C ALA A 132 -3.35 2.11 10.99
N SER A 133 -4.23 1.55 10.16
CA SER A 133 -5.65 1.95 10.04
C SER A 133 -6.55 1.46 11.16
N GLU A 134 -6.10 0.47 11.91
CA GLU A 134 -6.88 -0.14 13.00
C GLU A 134 -6.00 -0.45 14.20
N ARG A 135 -6.59 -0.42 15.39
CA ARG A 135 -5.98 -0.80 16.66
C ARG A 135 -6.82 -1.85 17.36
N VAL A 136 -6.22 -2.52 18.32
CA VAL A 136 -6.93 -3.42 19.25
C VAL A 136 -7.25 -2.64 20.52
N GLU A 137 -8.54 -2.67 20.92
CA GLU A 137 -9.01 -2.15 22.21
C GLU A 137 -9.54 -3.29 23.07
N ASP A 138 -9.27 -3.24 24.38
CA ASP A 138 -9.92 -4.12 25.34
C ASP A 138 -11.29 -3.53 25.75
N VAL A 139 -12.34 -4.24 25.43
CA VAL A 139 -13.71 -3.86 25.80
C VAL A 139 -14.27 -4.94 26.71
N GLY A 140 -14.15 -4.73 28.02
CA GLY A 140 -14.67 -5.67 29.02
C GLY A 140 -13.98 -7.05 29.03
N GLY A 141 -12.66 -7.10 28.75
CA GLY A 141 -11.86 -8.34 28.66
C GLY A 141 -11.88 -9.01 27.27
N VAL A 142 -12.53 -8.38 26.29
CA VAL A 142 -12.55 -8.86 24.90
C VAL A 142 -11.75 -7.92 24.02
N GLN A 143 -10.80 -8.49 23.26
CA GLN A 143 -10.01 -7.73 22.30
C GLN A 143 -10.84 -7.45 21.04
N VAL A 144 -11.04 -6.18 20.70
CA VAL A 144 -11.86 -5.74 19.56
C VAL A 144 -11.02 -4.87 18.64
N ALA A 145 -11.05 -5.17 17.34
CA ALA A 145 -10.43 -4.30 16.33
C ALA A 145 -11.29 -3.04 16.15
N LYS A 146 -10.64 -1.87 16.18
CA LYS A 146 -11.29 -0.56 16.00
C LYS A 146 -10.51 0.29 15.02
N GLY A 147 -11.21 0.85 14.03
CA GLY A 147 -10.61 1.75 13.04
C GLY A 147 -10.08 3.03 13.66
N ASN A 148 -8.91 3.45 13.23
CA ASN A 148 -8.30 4.73 13.60
C ASN A 148 -8.90 5.86 12.74
N LYS A 149 -9.23 6.99 13.39
CA LYS A 149 -9.89 8.14 12.74
C LYS A 149 -9.10 9.43 12.86
N THR A 150 -8.17 9.51 13.81
CA THR A 150 -7.36 10.70 14.06
C THR A 150 -5.88 10.44 13.78
N ALA A 151 -5.12 11.51 13.54
CA ALA A 151 -3.68 11.43 13.35
C ALA A 151 -2.97 10.75 14.53
N ASP A 152 -3.35 11.09 15.76
CA ASP A 152 -2.78 10.53 16.99
C ASP A 152 -3.07 9.03 17.14
N GLU A 153 -4.28 8.57 16.74
CA GLU A 153 -4.64 7.15 16.77
C GLU A 153 -3.82 6.36 15.75
N ILE A 154 -3.68 6.88 14.51
CA ILE A 154 -2.87 6.27 13.44
C ILE A 154 -1.40 6.21 13.87
N TYR A 155 -0.83 7.35 14.27
CA TYR A 155 0.55 7.44 14.74
C TYR A 155 0.81 6.54 15.95
N GLY A 156 -0.08 6.58 16.95
CA GLY A 156 0.07 5.76 18.16
C GLY A 156 0.08 4.26 17.85
N THR A 157 -0.78 3.81 16.93
CA THR A 157 -0.81 2.40 16.45
C THR A 157 0.46 2.07 15.69
N ALA A 158 0.85 2.88 14.71
CA ALA A 158 2.07 2.69 13.93
C ALA A 158 3.30 2.58 14.85
N ARG A 159 3.43 3.50 15.78
CA ARG A 159 4.57 3.55 16.72
C ARG A 159 4.63 2.32 17.61
N ARG A 160 3.53 1.96 18.27
CA ARG A 160 3.49 0.78 19.16
C ARG A 160 3.85 -0.49 18.41
N ALA A 161 3.23 -0.70 17.25
CA ALA A 161 3.41 -1.93 16.49
C ALA A 161 4.82 -2.00 15.84
N ALA A 162 5.34 -0.89 15.29
CA ALA A 162 6.70 -0.86 14.75
C ALA A 162 7.76 -1.11 15.83
N LEU A 163 7.64 -0.45 16.99
CA LEU A 163 8.54 -0.69 18.13
C LEU A 163 8.45 -2.13 18.64
N ARG A 164 7.26 -2.72 18.62
CA ARG A 164 7.06 -4.12 18.97
C ARG A 164 7.80 -5.06 18.01
N LEU A 165 7.72 -4.83 16.68
CA LEU A 165 8.48 -5.58 15.68
C LEU A 165 9.99 -5.48 15.91
N MET A 166 10.49 -4.28 16.18
CA MET A 166 11.91 -4.06 16.42
C MET A 166 12.39 -4.72 17.74
N ASN A 167 11.63 -4.56 18.83
CA ASN A 167 12.06 -5.01 20.17
C ASN A 167 11.82 -6.50 20.41
N GLU A 168 10.68 -7.06 19.99
CA GLU A 168 10.33 -8.47 20.25
C GLU A 168 10.88 -9.42 19.18
N HIS A 169 11.02 -8.95 17.93
CA HIS A 169 11.46 -9.80 16.82
C HIS A 169 12.82 -9.42 16.25
N GLY A 170 13.45 -8.36 16.74
CA GLY A 170 14.73 -7.86 16.22
C GLY A 170 14.66 -7.45 14.75
N MET A 171 13.48 -7.03 14.28
CA MET A 171 13.29 -6.62 12.89
C MET A 171 13.97 -5.27 12.64
N PRO A 172 14.82 -5.14 11.62
CA PRO A 172 15.37 -3.85 11.24
C PRO A 172 14.27 -2.85 10.86
N ALA A 173 14.45 -1.57 11.17
CA ALA A 173 13.50 -0.52 10.80
C ALA A 173 13.24 -0.48 9.27
N ASP A 174 14.28 -0.68 8.45
CA ASP A 174 14.22 -0.76 6.98
C ASP A 174 13.40 -1.95 6.44
N ASP A 175 13.04 -2.91 7.29
CA ASP A 175 12.18 -4.04 6.92
C ASP A 175 10.69 -3.77 7.25
N ILE A 176 10.35 -2.58 7.78
CA ILE A 176 9.00 -2.21 8.23
C ILE A 176 8.45 -1.12 7.30
N PHE A 177 7.34 -1.44 6.61
CA PHE A 177 6.59 -0.52 5.77
C PHE A 177 5.25 -0.21 6.44
N ILE A 178 5.07 1.00 6.95
CA ILE A 178 3.83 1.41 7.61
C ILE A 178 2.82 1.83 6.54
N ASP A 179 1.76 1.03 6.38
CA ASP A 179 0.64 1.36 5.48
C ASP A 179 -0.25 2.41 6.15
N MET A 180 -0.25 3.60 5.57
CA MET A 180 -1.03 4.75 6.00
C MET A 180 -2.51 4.64 5.60
N SER A 181 -2.90 3.56 4.90
CA SER A 181 -4.28 3.23 4.52
C SER A 181 -5.02 4.38 3.84
N VAL A 182 -4.44 4.85 2.72
CA VAL A 182 -5.00 5.95 1.93
C VAL A 182 -6.44 5.61 1.52
N SER A 183 -7.40 6.43 1.93
CA SER A 183 -8.83 6.19 1.74
C SER A 183 -9.41 7.00 0.58
N ALA A 184 -10.55 6.48 0.03
CA ALA A 184 -11.26 7.15 -1.06
C ALA A 184 -11.86 8.48 -0.60
N ILE A 185 -11.51 9.58 -1.25
CA ILE A 185 -12.01 10.92 -0.89
C ILE A 185 -13.51 11.10 -1.12
N VAL A 186 -14.10 10.31 -2.03
CA VAL A 186 -15.54 10.41 -2.37
C VAL A 186 -16.46 10.15 -1.19
N ALA A 187 -16.01 9.39 -0.21
CA ALA A 187 -16.78 9.04 1.00
C ALA A 187 -16.20 9.64 2.28
N ASP A 188 -15.09 10.40 2.19
CA ASP A 188 -14.43 10.96 3.37
C ASP A 188 -15.15 12.23 3.86
N THR A 189 -16.03 12.05 4.83
CA THR A 189 -16.74 13.14 5.53
C THR A 189 -16.15 13.42 6.92
N GLU A 190 -15.26 12.55 7.40
CA GLU A 190 -14.69 12.61 8.76
C GLU A 190 -13.28 13.21 8.79
N GLY A 191 -12.68 13.52 7.61
CA GLY A 191 -11.34 14.07 7.50
C GLY A 191 -10.24 13.02 7.62
N LEU A 192 -10.50 11.77 7.20
CA LEU A 192 -9.54 10.66 7.26
C LEU A 192 -8.29 10.93 6.42
N ASN A 193 -8.45 11.53 5.22
CA ASN A 193 -7.30 11.89 4.39
C ASN A 193 -6.42 12.94 5.08
N ARG A 194 -7.01 13.93 5.76
CA ARG A 194 -6.26 14.90 6.55
C ARG A 194 -5.55 14.23 7.72
N ALA A 195 -6.25 13.38 8.48
CA ALA A 195 -5.66 12.62 9.59
C ALA A 195 -4.49 11.74 9.13
N THR A 196 -4.60 11.12 7.93
CA THR A 196 -3.52 10.34 7.33
C THR A 196 -2.28 11.21 7.06
N ILE A 197 -2.44 12.38 6.45
CA ILE A 197 -1.32 13.29 6.16
C ILE A 197 -0.66 13.79 7.45
N ASP A 198 -1.46 14.17 8.44
CA ASP A 198 -0.96 14.63 9.73
C ASP A 198 -0.22 13.51 10.48
N ALA A 199 -0.71 12.25 10.40
CA ALA A 199 -0.02 11.08 10.96
C ALA A 199 1.32 10.79 10.26
N ILE A 200 1.40 10.96 8.92
CA ILE A 200 2.66 10.86 8.18
C ILE A 200 3.69 11.86 8.73
N ALA A 201 3.28 13.10 8.99
CA ALA A 201 4.15 14.11 9.57
C ALA A 201 4.64 13.71 10.98
N LEU A 202 3.76 13.15 11.83
CA LEU A 202 4.13 12.67 13.16
C LEU A 202 5.12 11.51 13.11
N ILE A 203 4.89 10.52 12.22
CA ILE A 203 5.79 9.36 12.04
C ILE A 203 7.15 9.82 11.51
N GLY A 204 7.16 10.68 10.49
CA GLY A 204 8.41 11.19 9.89
C GLY A 204 9.25 12.03 10.86
N ALA A 205 8.62 12.66 11.85
CA ALA A 205 9.29 13.43 12.90
C ALA A 205 9.75 12.60 14.11
N ASP A 206 9.31 11.34 14.24
CA ASP A 206 9.64 10.49 15.42
C ASP A 206 11.01 9.84 15.26
N PRO A 207 12.04 10.22 16.07
CA PRO A 207 13.36 9.61 16.01
C PRO A 207 13.38 8.12 16.35
N ALA A 208 12.38 7.61 17.09
CA ALA A 208 12.25 6.18 17.40
C ALA A 208 11.80 5.34 16.20
N LEU A 209 11.25 5.98 15.16
CA LEU A 209 10.81 5.35 13.92
C LEU A 209 11.76 5.65 12.74
N LYS A 210 12.93 6.23 13.02
CA LYS A 210 13.90 6.52 11.97
C LYS A 210 14.29 5.26 11.20
N GLY A 211 14.13 5.29 9.88
CA GLY A 211 14.47 4.18 8.99
C GLY A 211 13.29 3.26 8.66
N VAL A 212 12.10 3.46 9.26
CA VAL A 212 10.89 2.82 8.77
C VAL A 212 10.41 3.49 7.48
N HIS A 213 9.76 2.73 6.61
CA HIS A 213 9.14 3.26 5.40
C HIS A 213 7.68 3.61 5.65
N MET A 214 7.17 4.64 5.00
CA MET A 214 5.75 4.96 4.98
C MET A 214 5.19 4.74 3.59
N MET A 215 4.09 3.97 3.50
CA MET A 215 3.52 3.57 2.23
C MET A 215 1.99 3.69 2.18
N GLY A 216 1.43 3.50 0.99
CA GLY A 216 -0.01 3.36 0.81
C GLY A 216 -0.42 2.92 -0.59
N GLY A 217 -1.60 2.30 -0.67
CA GLY A 217 -2.25 1.95 -1.93
C GLY A 217 -2.92 3.17 -2.56
N LEU A 218 -2.21 3.89 -3.42
CA LEU A 218 -2.67 5.18 -3.94
C LEU A 218 -3.88 5.08 -4.86
N SER A 219 -4.08 3.95 -5.55
CA SER A 219 -5.26 3.73 -6.40
C SER A 219 -6.59 3.86 -5.64
N ASN A 220 -6.56 3.75 -4.30
CA ASN A 220 -7.74 3.92 -3.44
C ASN A 220 -8.26 5.35 -3.41
N ILE A 221 -7.37 6.36 -3.43
CA ILE A 221 -7.77 7.77 -3.24
C ILE A 221 -8.83 8.23 -4.25
N GLY A 222 -8.69 7.77 -5.50
CA GLY A 222 -9.57 8.11 -6.62
C GLY A 222 -10.69 7.10 -6.89
N GLN A 223 -10.98 6.15 -6.00
CA GLN A 223 -12.05 5.18 -6.20
C GLN A 223 -13.40 5.87 -6.39
N GLN A 224 -14.21 5.35 -7.34
CA GLN A 224 -15.53 5.85 -7.72
C GLN A 224 -15.56 7.30 -8.29
N LEU A 225 -14.43 7.96 -8.42
CA LEU A 225 -14.36 9.26 -9.11
C LEU A 225 -14.40 9.08 -10.64
N PRO A 226 -14.89 10.10 -11.38
CA PRO A 226 -14.84 10.10 -12.84
C PRO A 226 -13.39 10.15 -13.34
N PRO A 227 -13.12 9.79 -14.61
CA PRO A 227 -11.76 9.73 -15.14
C PRO A 227 -11.10 11.09 -15.34
N LYS A 228 -11.89 12.18 -15.50
CA LYS A 228 -11.40 13.52 -15.82
C LYS A 228 -11.70 14.52 -14.71
N ALA A 229 -10.71 15.36 -14.41
CA ALA A 229 -10.87 16.55 -13.60
C ALA A 229 -11.53 17.69 -14.40
N ALA A 230 -11.95 18.77 -13.72
CA ALA A 230 -12.56 19.91 -14.36
C ALA A 230 -11.62 20.66 -15.34
N ASP A 231 -10.30 20.57 -15.10
CA ASP A 231 -9.25 21.10 -16.00
C ASP A 231 -8.90 20.15 -17.17
N GLY A 232 -9.56 18.98 -17.25
CA GLY A 232 -9.35 17.98 -18.29
C GLY A 232 -8.24 16.96 -18.02
N SER A 233 -7.48 17.10 -16.92
CA SER A 233 -6.42 16.14 -16.53
C SER A 233 -7.00 14.76 -16.15
N ASP A 234 -6.15 13.71 -16.10
CA ASP A 234 -6.54 12.41 -15.55
C ASP A 234 -6.72 12.55 -14.03
N LEU A 235 -7.99 12.66 -13.58
CA LEU A 235 -8.30 12.97 -12.19
C LEU A 235 -7.66 12.01 -11.20
N LYS A 236 -7.75 10.71 -11.46
CA LYS A 236 -7.30 9.69 -10.49
C LYS A 236 -5.79 9.73 -10.32
N HIS A 237 -5.07 9.75 -11.44
CA HIS A 237 -3.61 9.82 -11.41
C HIS A 237 -3.11 11.14 -10.84
N THR A 238 -3.70 12.26 -11.28
CA THR A 238 -3.31 13.57 -10.76
C THR A 238 -3.58 13.71 -9.27
N LEU A 239 -4.64 13.06 -8.75
CA LEU A 239 -4.94 13.03 -7.32
C LEU A 239 -3.90 12.20 -6.54
N GLU A 240 -3.44 11.07 -7.10
CA GLU A 240 -2.31 10.31 -6.55
C GLU A 240 -1.05 11.18 -6.47
N CYS A 241 -0.74 11.92 -7.53
CA CYS A 241 0.38 12.88 -7.56
C CYS A 241 0.18 14.05 -6.56
N ALA A 242 -1.06 14.54 -6.38
CA ALA A 242 -1.36 15.58 -5.40
C ALA A 242 -1.09 15.10 -3.96
N PHE A 243 -1.51 13.87 -3.62
CA PHE A 243 -1.20 13.26 -2.34
C PHE A 243 0.31 13.16 -2.12
N LEU A 244 1.05 12.63 -3.09
CA LEU A 244 2.51 12.50 -3.01
C LEU A 244 3.21 13.87 -2.89
N THR A 245 2.73 14.89 -3.60
CA THR A 245 3.27 16.26 -3.50
C THR A 245 3.22 16.78 -2.06
N LEU A 246 2.21 16.40 -1.30
CA LEU A 246 2.05 16.82 0.09
C LEU A 246 2.80 15.91 1.07
N THR A 247 3.01 14.64 0.76
CA THR A 247 3.44 13.63 1.75
C THR A 247 4.89 13.17 1.60
N VAL A 248 5.46 13.19 0.39
CA VAL A 248 6.88 12.85 0.19
C VAL A 248 7.81 13.76 1.00
N PRO A 249 7.58 15.09 1.09
CA PRO A 249 8.38 15.96 1.95
C PRO A 249 8.27 15.64 3.46
N LEU A 250 7.26 14.87 3.86
CA LEU A 250 7.03 14.43 5.24
C LEU A 250 7.60 13.03 5.52
N GLY A 251 8.23 12.39 4.51
CA GLY A 251 8.87 11.08 4.64
C GLY A 251 8.09 9.90 4.05
N PHE A 252 6.96 10.14 3.36
CA PHE A 252 6.27 9.08 2.61
C PHE A 252 7.11 8.69 1.38
N ASP A 253 7.56 7.43 1.31
CA ASP A 253 8.62 7.01 0.38
C ASP A 253 8.29 5.78 -0.47
N THR A 254 7.15 5.11 -0.22
CA THR A 254 6.81 3.87 -0.91
C THR A 254 5.35 3.87 -1.38
N VAL A 255 5.11 3.46 -2.61
CA VAL A 255 3.78 3.42 -3.22
C VAL A 255 3.42 2.01 -3.66
N LEU A 256 2.29 1.50 -3.18
CA LEU A 256 1.61 0.38 -3.81
C LEU A 256 0.74 0.94 -4.94
N GLY A 257 1.15 0.72 -6.18
CA GLY A 257 0.54 1.36 -7.33
C GLY A 257 0.87 0.72 -8.67
N THR A 258 0.46 1.37 -9.75
CA THR A 258 0.71 0.92 -11.13
C THR A 258 2.01 1.54 -11.66
N PRO A 259 3.13 0.81 -11.79
CA PRO A 259 4.47 1.39 -12.01
C PRO A 259 4.60 2.24 -13.27
N TRP A 260 3.97 1.83 -14.39
CA TRP A 260 4.06 2.56 -15.68
C TRP A 260 3.25 3.85 -15.76
N ARG A 261 2.54 4.25 -14.69
CA ARG A 261 1.85 5.56 -14.67
C ARG A 261 2.82 6.71 -14.45
N GLY A 262 3.93 6.47 -13.74
CA GLY A 262 4.85 7.49 -13.30
C GLY A 262 4.23 8.41 -12.25
N TYR A 263 5.02 8.92 -11.32
CA TYR A 263 4.55 9.83 -10.28
C TYR A 263 5.46 11.06 -10.26
N GLU A 264 4.87 12.25 -10.42
CA GLU A 264 5.61 13.51 -10.46
C GLU A 264 4.99 14.54 -9.52
N PRO A 265 5.78 15.42 -8.90
CA PRO A 265 5.25 16.50 -8.09
C PRO A 265 4.43 17.47 -8.94
N LEU A 266 3.29 17.87 -8.42
CA LEU A 266 2.45 18.86 -9.09
C LEU A 266 2.93 20.29 -8.77
N PRO A 267 2.91 21.20 -9.74
CA PRO A 267 3.20 22.61 -9.47
C PRO A 267 2.18 23.19 -8.48
N PRO A 268 2.60 24.18 -7.64
CA PRO A 268 1.74 24.73 -6.58
C PRO A 268 0.41 25.32 -7.05
N ASP A 269 0.34 25.75 -8.31
CA ASP A 269 -0.85 26.31 -8.94
C ASP A 269 -1.73 25.28 -9.65
N HIS A 270 -1.34 23.99 -9.66
CA HIS A 270 -2.11 22.94 -10.31
C HIS A 270 -3.52 22.82 -9.73
N TYR A 271 -4.52 22.80 -10.61
CA TYR A 271 -5.94 22.80 -10.24
C TYR A 271 -6.30 21.68 -9.24
N VAL A 272 -5.93 20.43 -9.54
CA VAL A 272 -6.27 19.29 -8.70
C VAL A 272 -5.56 19.37 -7.34
N LEU A 273 -4.31 19.84 -7.28
CA LEU A 273 -3.58 20.02 -6.01
C LEU A 273 -4.30 21.02 -5.11
N LYS A 274 -4.66 22.20 -5.65
CA LYS A 274 -5.41 23.22 -4.90
C LYS A 274 -6.78 22.73 -4.44
N ALA A 275 -7.49 22.02 -5.31
CA ALA A 275 -8.80 21.48 -4.98
C ALA A 275 -8.72 20.37 -3.91
N TYR A 276 -7.66 19.54 -3.94
CA TYR A 276 -7.40 18.53 -2.93
C TYR A 276 -7.01 19.17 -1.58
N GLN A 277 -6.12 20.19 -1.58
CA GLN A 277 -5.79 20.95 -0.38
C GLN A 277 -7.05 21.59 0.25
N HIS A 278 -7.90 22.21 -0.58
CA HIS A 278 -9.17 22.75 -0.10
C HIS A 278 -10.09 21.67 0.48
N PHE A 279 -10.16 20.47 -0.14
CA PHE A 279 -10.90 19.33 0.41
C PHE A 279 -10.40 18.92 1.80
N LEU A 280 -9.09 18.87 2.01
CA LEU A 280 -8.48 18.48 3.29
C LEU A 280 -8.84 19.43 4.46
N GLU A 281 -9.29 20.66 4.18
CA GLU A 281 -9.74 21.63 5.16
C GLU A 281 -11.23 21.48 5.51
N GLN A 282 -11.95 20.58 4.82
CA GLN A 282 -13.39 20.45 4.94
C GLN A 282 -13.80 19.20 5.72
N SER A 283 -15.03 19.23 6.27
CA SER A 283 -15.65 18.06 6.90
C SER A 283 -17.15 17.97 6.53
N GLY A 284 -17.79 16.83 6.80
CA GLY A 284 -19.20 16.62 6.55
C GLY A 284 -19.62 16.89 5.12
N THR A 285 -20.74 17.58 4.96
CA THR A 285 -21.28 17.91 3.62
C THR A 285 -20.41 18.87 2.82
N GLN A 286 -19.56 19.68 3.47
CA GLN A 286 -18.63 20.57 2.78
C GLN A 286 -17.50 19.79 2.11
N ALA A 287 -17.00 18.71 2.74
CA ALA A 287 -16.05 17.81 2.13
C ALA A 287 -16.61 17.20 0.83
N LEU A 288 -17.86 16.71 0.85
CA LEU A 288 -18.51 16.16 -0.35
C LEU A 288 -18.69 17.21 -1.46
N ARG A 289 -18.93 18.47 -1.10
CA ARG A 289 -19.00 19.59 -2.07
C ARG A 289 -17.63 19.89 -2.66
N ALA A 290 -16.57 19.86 -1.83
CA ALA A 290 -15.19 20.07 -2.28
C ALA A 290 -14.74 18.97 -3.25
N VAL A 291 -15.06 17.70 -2.96
CA VAL A 291 -14.79 16.58 -3.89
C VAL A 291 -15.46 16.81 -5.27
N ARG A 292 -16.71 17.29 -5.29
CA ARG A 292 -17.41 17.58 -6.56
C ARG A 292 -16.71 18.65 -7.40
N LYS A 293 -16.07 19.63 -6.77
CA LYS A 293 -15.30 20.66 -7.48
C LYS A 293 -14.09 20.10 -8.22
N LEU A 294 -13.56 18.92 -7.83
CA LEU A 294 -12.46 18.29 -8.58
C LEU A 294 -12.84 17.97 -10.04
N TYR A 295 -14.11 17.72 -10.34
CA TYR A 295 -14.57 17.26 -11.66
C TYR A 295 -15.80 18.00 -12.23
N ARG A 296 -16.29 19.00 -11.53
CA ARG A 296 -17.37 19.88 -11.99
C ARG A 296 -16.93 21.34 -11.82
N ALA A 297 -16.91 22.08 -12.93
CA ALA A 297 -16.69 23.51 -12.91
C ALA A 297 -17.87 24.24 -12.26
#